data_65f2df87a78915e6d6a04a8822133960
#
_entry.id   65f2df87a78915e6d6a04a8822133960
#
_cell.length_a   1.000
_cell.length_b   1.000
_cell.length_c   1.000
_cell.angle_alpha   90.00
_cell.angle_beta   90.00
_cell.angle_gamma   90.00
#
_symmetry.space_group_name_H-M   'P 1'
#
loop_
_entity.id
_entity.type
_entity.pdbx_description
1 polymer ?
#
loop_
_entity_poly.entity_id
_entity_poly.type
_entity_poly.pdbx_seq_one_letter_code
_entity_poly.pdbx_strand_id
1 'polypeptide(L)'
;MAELLGLGCSHGPIILTPPQAWAKGRERIFARVPNYQPPPQLLQELGEDNGLSQDIVDQQHVVDAFAVLRERLHAWAPDVVLIIGDDQAENFRQDNLPPFCMYTGAEVDGYPFQRAAARNNLWGAAPETRYTFRCPQAFARDMRNALIRDGVDLASANALKGWEWGLPHAHINPLMFLDPEGRFPLLPFFVNCYGEEAGPDYPPRPTPRRCYEVGRAMRRFLATRSERVAVVASSSWSHSFLAHKFQCCAIDLETDRRNLELVRCGKGSTLAELSPEEIHQSGDHELLNWIIALGILGDRPAEIVDVRESHTQLAFRVTALWDC
;
A
#
# COMPACT_ATOMS: atom_id res chain seq x y z
N MET A 1 27.19 1.95 1.42
CA MET A 1 25.78 2.02 1.80
C MET A 1 24.93 1.89 0.55
N ALA A 2 23.82 1.15 0.63
CA ALA A 2 22.85 1.15 -0.46
C ALA A 2 22.39 2.59 -0.76
N GLU A 3 22.22 2.91 -2.03
CA GLU A 3 21.50 4.09 -2.47
C GLU A 3 20.00 3.82 -2.37
N LEU A 4 19.21 4.79 -1.97
CA LEU A 4 17.77 4.62 -1.75
C LEU A 4 16.97 5.60 -2.60
N LEU A 5 15.89 5.10 -3.19
CA LEU A 5 14.81 5.90 -3.78
C LEU A 5 13.51 5.52 -3.07
N GLY A 6 12.78 6.49 -2.54
CA GLY A 6 11.50 6.26 -1.90
C GLY A 6 10.34 6.59 -2.84
N LEU A 7 9.32 5.73 -2.86
CA LEU A 7 8.08 5.92 -3.61
C LEU A 7 6.90 5.60 -2.70
N GLY A 8 5.96 6.52 -2.56
CA GLY A 8 4.69 6.31 -1.86
C GLY A 8 3.53 6.34 -2.86
N CYS A 9 2.63 5.36 -2.81
CA CYS A 9 1.50 5.28 -3.72
C CYS A 9 0.33 4.48 -3.14
N SER A 10 -0.86 4.66 -3.70
CA SER A 10 -2.04 3.87 -3.36
C SER A 10 -2.10 2.56 -4.14
N HIS A 11 -2.80 1.55 -3.59
CA HIS A 11 -3.04 0.27 -4.25
C HIS A 11 -4.53 -0.09 -4.40
N GLY A 12 -5.44 0.80 -4.02
CA GLY A 12 -6.87 0.51 -4.03
C GLY A 12 -7.33 -0.21 -5.32
N PRO A 13 -8.15 -1.27 -5.23
CA PRO A 13 -8.49 -2.08 -6.41
C PRO A 13 -9.13 -1.32 -7.56
N ILE A 14 -9.81 -0.21 -7.27
CA ILE A 14 -10.50 0.59 -8.29
C ILE A 14 -9.53 1.32 -9.22
N ILE A 15 -8.28 1.57 -8.83
CA ILE A 15 -7.31 2.26 -9.70
C ILE A 15 -7.01 1.48 -11.00
N LEU A 16 -7.23 0.16 -10.99
CA LEU A 16 -7.05 -0.69 -12.16
C LEU A 16 -8.21 -0.61 -13.16
N THR A 17 -9.33 0.02 -12.81
CA THR A 17 -10.57 -0.02 -13.57
C THR A 17 -10.95 1.35 -14.12
N PRO A 18 -11.70 1.42 -15.23
CA PRO A 18 -12.20 2.69 -15.73
C PRO A 18 -13.18 3.33 -14.74
N PRO A 19 -13.27 4.67 -14.68
CA PRO A 19 -14.08 5.39 -13.69
C PRO A 19 -15.57 5.02 -13.74
N GLN A 20 -16.08 4.60 -14.89
CA GLN A 20 -17.46 4.11 -15.03
C GLN A 20 -17.78 2.88 -14.16
N ALA A 21 -16.76 2.17 -13.70
CA ALA A 21 -16.93 1.01 -12.81
C ALA A 21 -16.93 1.36 -11.32
N TRP A 22 -16.52 2.59 -10.94
CA TRP A 22 -16.25 2.95 -9.56
C TRP A 22 -17.50 3.11 -8.72
N ALA A 23 -18.58 3.63 -9.27
CA ALA A 23 -19.88 3.76 -8.60
C ALA A 23 -20.34 2.41 -7.98
N LYS A 24 -20.23 1.31 -8.75
CA LYS A 24 -20.54 -0.04 -8.24
C LYS A 24 -19.68 -0.47 -7.06
N GLY A 25 -18.41 -0.04 -7.05
CA GLY A 25 -17.50 -0.30 -5.94
C GLY A 25 -17.96 0.40 -4.67
N ARG A 26 -18.30 1.69 -4.76
CA ARG A 26 -18.86 2.49 -3.68
C ARG A 26 -20.14 1.88 -3.11
N GLU A 27 -21.10 1.57 -3.97
CA GLU A 27 -22.38 0.96 -3.56
C GLU A 27 -22.18 -0.32 -2.75
N ARG A 28 -21.25 -1.19 -3.16
CA ARG A 28 -20.92 -2.42 -2.43
C ARG A 28 -20.34 -2.15 -1.05
N ILE A 29 -19.53 -1.12 -0.91
CA ILE A 29 -18.92 -0.73 0.37
C ILE A 29 -19.98 -0.13 1.27
N PHE A 30 -20.79 0.82 0.77
CA PHE A 30 -21.87 1.42 1.53
C PHE A 30 -22.87 0.38 2.05
N ALA A 31 -23.20 -0.63 1.23
CA ALA A 31 -24.10 -1.71 1.64
C ALA A 31 -23.57 -2.57 2.81
N ARG A 32 -22.28 -2.48 3.12
CA ARG A 32 -21.66 -3.21 4.25
C ARG A 32 -21.67 -2.41 5.55
N VAL A 33 -21.86 -1.09 5.49
CA VAL A 33 -21.87 -0.21 6.64
C VAL A 33 -23.28 -0.11 7.20
N PRO A 34 -23.56 -0.63 8.40
CA PRO A 34 -24.88 -0.54 9.01
C PRO A 34 -25.33 0.92 9.15
N ASN A 35 -26.56 1.21 8.74
CA ASN A 35 -27.14 2.56 8.83
C ASN A 35 -26.28 3.67 8.17
N TYR A 36 -25.61 3.34 7.06
CA TYR A 36 -24.76 4.26 6.34
C TYR A 36 -25.43 5.62 6.09
N GLN A 37 -24.73 6.69 6.45
CA GLN A 37 -25.15 8.06 6.24
C GLN A 37 -24.06 8.75 5.40
N PRO A 38 -24.31 9.07 4.12
CA PRO A 38 -23.32 9.74 3.30
C PRO A 38 -23.03 11.14 3.88
N PRO A 39 -21.74 11.51 4.03
CA PRO A 39 -21.39 12.85 4.46
C PRO A 39 -21.78 13.89 3.40
N PRO A 40 -22.08 15.15 3.78
CA PRO A 40 -22.49 16.20 2.85
C PRO A 40 -21.50 16.40 1.68
N GLN A 41 -20.20 16.26 1.94
CA GLN A 41 -19.15 16.38 0.95
C GLN A 41 -19.27 15.28 -0.13
N LEU A 42 -19.52 14.03 0.28
CA LEU A 42 -19.75 12.96 -0.66
C LEU A 42 -20.99 13.22 -1.54
N LEU A 43 -22.08 13.68 -0.94
CA LEU A 43 -23.30 14.04 -1.71
C LEU A 43 -23.03 15.12 -2.73
N GLN A 44 -22.19 16.10 -2.40
CA GLN A 44 -21.76 17.15 -3.32
C GLN A 44 -20.90 16.58 -4.46
N GLU A 45 -19.94 15.69 -4.15
CA GLU A 45 -19.09 15.05 -5.17
C GLU A 45 -19.85 14.07 -6.07
N LEU A 46 -20.89 13.40 -5.54
CA LEU A 46 -21.74 12.53 -6.35
C LEU A 46 -22.53 13.30 -7.42
N GLY A 47 -22.95 14.53 -7.14
CA GLY A 47 -23.67 15.37 -8.08
C GLY A 47 -24.87 14.67 -8.74
N GLU A 48 -25.15 15.03 -10.00
CA GLU A 48 -26.28 14.45 -10.79
C GLU A 48 -25.89 13.15 -11.52
N ASP A 49 -24.59 12.87 -11.66
CA ASP A 49 -24.06 11.74 -12.44
C ASP A 49 -23.49 10.59 -11.58
N ASN A 50 -23.88 10.55 -10.31
CA ASN A 50 -23.42 9.55 -9.33
C ASN A 50 -21.90 9.54 -9.18
N GLY A 51 -21.24 10.70 -9.28
CA GLY A 51 -19.82 10.89 -9.08
C GLY A 51 -18.94 10.60 -10.30
N LEU A 52 -19.51 10.32 -11.46
CA LEU A 52 -18.73 9.95 -12.64
C LEU A 52 -17.75 11.06 -13.07
N SER A 53 -18.19 12.32 -13.06
CA SER A 53 -17.33 13.46 -13.39
C SER A 53 -16.14 13.57 -12.43
N GLN A 54 -16.38 13.38 -11.13
CA GLN A 54 -15.31 13.37 -10.13
C GLN A 54 -14.38 12.16 -10.31
N ASP A 55 -14.94 10.97 -10.55
CA ASP A 55 -14.18 9.74 -10.77
C ASP A 55 -13.24 9.83 -11.98
N ILE A 56 -13.67 10.51 -13.07
CA ILE A 56 -12.84 10.75 -14.27
C ILE A 56 -11.63 11.63 -13.90
N VAL A 57 -11.87 12.72 -13.17
CA VAL A 57 -10.80 13.61 -12.70
C VAL A 57 -9.83 12.86 -11.81
N ASP A 58 -10.34 12.12 -10.83
CA ASP A 58 -9.52 11.36 -9.88
C ASP A 58 -8.71 10.25 -10.54
N GLN A 59 -9.28 9.58 -11.55
CA GLN A 59 -8.53 8.59 -12.33
C GLN A 59 -7.37 9.23 -13.07
N GLN A 60 -7.59 10.37 -13.73
CA GLN A 60 -6.52 11.06 -14.46
C GLN A 60 -5.36 11.42 -13.51
N HIS A 61 -5.67 11.98 -12.34
CA HIS A 61 -4.66 12.28 -11.32
C HIS A 61 -3.86 11.04 -10.90
N VAL A 62 -4.54 9.91 -10.66
CA VAL A 62 -3.87 8.65 -10.31
C VAL A 62 -2.91 8.21 -11.42
N VAL A 63 -3.38 8.23 -12.68
CA VAL A 63 -2.56 7.81 -13.83
C VAL A 63 -1.35 8.73 -14.00
N ASP A 64 -1.54 10.05 -13.92
CA ASP A 64 -0.47 11.03 -14.06
C ASP A 64 0.56 10.92 -12.92
N ALA A 65 0.10 10.76 -11.68
CA ALA A 65 0.97 10.57 -10.54
C ALA A 65 1.81 9.29 -10.66
N PHE A 66 1.20 8.17 -11.07
CA PHE A 66 1.95 6.95 -11.33
C PHE A 66 2.93 7.09 -12.51
N ALA A 67 2.60 7.89 -13.53
CA ALA A 67 3.53 8.15 -14.64
C ALA A 67 4.81 8.84 -14.14
N VAL A 68 4.68 9.83 -13.24
CA VAL A 68 5.84 10.48 -12.59
C VAL A 68 6.67 9.47 -11.79
N LEU A 69 6.03 8.64 -10.96
CA LEU A 69 6.73 7.61 -10.19
C LEU A 69 7.43 6.60 -11.11
N ARG A 70 6.76 6.16 -12.18
CA ARG A 70 7.34 5.22 -13.17
C ARG A 70 8.56 5.81 -13.86
N GLU A 71 8.46 7.04 -14.36
CA GLU A 71 9.57 7.72 -14.99
C GLU A 71 10.79 7.80 -14.07
N ARG A 72 10.56 8.19 -12.80
CA ARG A 72 11.61 8.29 -11.81
C ARG A 72 12.25 6.94 -11.49
N LEU A 73 11.43 5.90 -11.27
CA LEU A 73 11.88 4.53 -11.02
C LEU A 73 12.74 4.00 -12.16
N HIS A 74 12.27 4.15 -13.41
CA HIS A 74 12.96 3.63 -14.60
C HIS A 74 14.24 4.40 -14.92
N ALA A 75 14.24 5.73 -14.76
CA ALA A 75 15.45 6.54 -14.93
C ALA A 75 16.51 6.21 -13.86
N TRP A 76 16.06 5.92 -12.64
CA TRP A 76 16.95 5.57 -11.53
C TRP A 76 17.47 4.12 -11.66
N ALA A 77 16.73 3.20 -12.25
CA ALA A 77 17.06 1.80 -12.55
C ALA A 77 17.59 1.03 -11.32
N PRO A 78 16.75 0.66 -10.36
CA PRO A 78 17.16 -0.03 -9.13
C PRO A 78 17.67 -1.46 -9.38
N ASP A 79 18.54 -1.95 -8.51
CA ASP A 79 18.92 -3.37 -8.44
C ASP A 79 17.84 -4.20 -7.72
N VAL A 80 17.07 -3.56 -6.82
CA VAL A 80 15.98 -4.16 -6.06
C VAL A 80 14.84 -3.17 -5.87
N VAL A 81 13.61 -3.61 -6.11
CA VAL A 81 12.38 -2.91 -5.71
C VAL A 81 11.81 -3.62 -4.47
N LEU A 82 12.01 -3.03 -3.30
CA LEU A 82 11.38 -3.47 -2.05
C LEU A 82 9.99 -2.84 -1.96
N ILE A 83 8.94 -3.64 -2.14
CA ILE A 83 7.56 -3.18 -2.01
C ILE A 83 6.98 -3.63 -0.68
N ILE A 84 6.49 -2.67 0.10
CA ILE A 84 5.87 -2.86 1.41
C ILE A 84 4.37 -2.67 1.24
N GLY A 85 3.61 -3.70 1.49
CA GLY A 85 2.16 -3.72 1.37
C GLY A 85 1.53 -4.70 2.33
N ASP A 86 0.25 -4.59 2.52
CA ASP A 86 -0.50 -5.51 3.37
C ASP A 86 -0.97 -6.76 2.61
N ASP A 87 -1.34 -7.76 3.38
CA ASP A 87 -2.07 -8.94 2.88
C ASP A 87 -3.42 -9.00 3.60
N GLN A 88 -4.49 -8.75 2.86
CA GLN A 88 -5.86 -8.73 3.39
C GLN A 88 -6.51 -10.12 3.32
N ALA A 89 -5.92 -11.10 3.99
CA ALA A 89 -6.32 -12.51 3.97
C ALA A 89 -6.30 -13.14 2.56
N GLU A 90 -5.45 -12.63 1.68
CA GLU A 90 -5.26 -13.14 0.33
C GLU A 90 -4.34 -14.36 0.31
N ASN A 91 -3.23 -14.30 1.03
CA ASN A 91 -2.28 -15.40 1.21
C ASN A 91 -2.21 -15.88 2.65
N PHE A 92 -2.25 -14.95 3.62
CA PHE A 92 -2.15 -15.24 5.05
C PHE A 92 -3.56 -15.21 5.66
N ARG A 93 -3.99 -16.37 6.17
CA ARG A 93 -5.34 -16.56 6.73
C ARG A 93 -5.21 -17.09 8.16
N GLN A 94 -6.33 -17.42 8.79
CA GLN A 94 -6.41 -17.92 10.17
C GLN A 94 -5.48 -19.11 10.47
N ASP A 95 -5.07 -19.86 9.45
CA ASP A 95 -4.09 -20.95 9.57
C ASP A 95 -2.66 -20.46 9.79
N ASN A 96 -2.33 -19.22 9.37
CA ASN A 96 -1.01 -18.62 9.54
C ASN A 96 -1.05 -17.10 9.28
N LEU A 97 -1.14 -16.30 10.33
CA LEU A 97 -1.25 -14.84 10.27
C LEU A 97 -0.05 -14.15 10.94
N PRO A 98 1.08 -14.04 10.24
CA PRO A 98 2.24 -13.34 10.80
C PRO A 98 2.03 -11.83 10.81
N PRO A 99 2.57 -11.07 11.79
CA PRO A 99 2.55 -9.61 11.77
C PRO A 99 3.35 -9.05 10.60
N PHE A 100 4.45 -9.71 10.23
CA PHE A 100 5.33 -9.38 9.11
C PHE A 100 5.79 -10.65 8.40
N CYS A 101 5.86 -10.58 7.06
CA CYS A 101 6.43 -11.67 6.29
C CYS A 101 7.29 -11.14 5.13
N MET A 102 8.43 -11.78 4.87
CA MET A 102 9.29 -11.47 3.73
C MET A 102 9.25 -12.61 2.71
N TYR A 103 9.07 -12.27 1.45
CA TYR A 103 9.18 -13.23 0.37
C TYR A 103 10.65 -13.53 0.06
N THR A 104 10.99 -14.82 -0.08
CA THR A 104 12.37 -15.30 -0.31
C THR A 104 12.47 -16.31 -1.45
N GLY A 105 11.42 -16.43 -2.27
CA GLY A 105 11.43 -17.23 -3.50
C GLY A 105 12.30 -16.61 -4.58
N ALA A 106 12.50 -17.32 -5.68
CA ALA A 106 13.26 -16.83 -6.83
C ALA A 106 12.39 -16.00 -7.80
N GLU A 107 11.11 -16.33 -7.86
CA GLU A 107 10.11 -15.67 -8.69
C GLU A 107 8.78 -15.62 -7.95
N VAL A 108 7.93 -14.68 -8.31
CA VAL A 108 6.56 -14.57 -7.79
C VAL A 108 5.60 -14.17 -8.90
N ASP A 109 4.44 -14.82 -8.91
CA ASP A 109 3.37 -14.51 -9.84
C ASP A 109 2.32 -13.59 -9.22
N GLY A 110 1.64 -12.80 -10.06
CA GLY A 110 0.47 -12.02 -9.70
C GLY A 110 -0.59 -12.06 -10.80
N TYR A 111 -1.86 -12.03 -10.39
CA TYR A 111 -3.03 -12.07 -11.25
C TYR A 111 -3.98 -10.90 -10.92
N PRO A 112 -3.61 -9.66 -11.30
CA PRO A 112 -4.31 -8.44 -10.84
C PRO A 112 -5.78 -8.38 -11.27
N PHE A 113 -6.14 -9.02 -12.39
CA PHE A 113 -7.46 -8.92 -13.01
C PHE A 113 -8.41 -10.07 -12.67
N GLN A 114 -7.96 -11.08 -11.91
CA GLN A 114 -8.81 -12.19 -11.48
C GLN A 114 -9.92 -11.77 -10.51
N ARG A 115 -9.67 -10.73 -9.70
CA ARG A 115 -10.67 -10.17 -8.81
C ARG A 115 -11.85 -9.62 -9.59
N ALA A 116 -13.07 -9.91 -9.13
CA ALA A 116 -14.28 -9.42 -9.78
C ALA A 116 -14.32 -7.91 -9.97
N ALA A 117 -13.74 -7.16 -9.02
CA ALA A 117 -13.64 -5.70 -9.08
C ALA A 117 -12.70 -5.19 -10.19
N ALA A 118 -11.69 -5.97 -10.57
CA ALA A 118 -10.68 -5.59 -11.54
C ALA A 118 -10.83 -6.25 -12.92
N ARG A 119 -11.89 -7.03 -13.14
CA ARG A 119 -12.13 -7.70 -14.44
C ARG A 119 -12.34 -6.73 -15.60
N ASN A 120 -13.00 -5.60 -15.35
CA ASN A 120 -13.06 -4.50 -16.31
C ASN A 120 -11.88 -3.57 -16.05
N ASN A 121 -10.74 -3.87 -16.65
CA ASN A 121 -9.48 -3.19 -16.37
C ASN A 121 -9.03 -2.27 -17.49
N LEU A 122 -8.16 -1.31 -17.16
CA LEU A 122 -7.64 -0.28 -18.09
C LEU A 122 -6.81 -0.86 -19.25
N TRP A 123 -6.28 -2.06 -19.08
CA TRP A 123 -5.44 -2.72 -20.10
C TRP A 123 -6.23 -3.62 -21.05
N GLY A 124 -7.52 -3.84 -20.81
CA GLY A 124 -8.33 -4.79 -21.58
C GLY A 124 -7.80 -6.23 -21.49
N ALA A 125 -7.03 -6.54 -20.46
CA ALA A 125 -6.42 -7.83 -20.29
C ALA A 125 -7.41 -8.87 -19.74
N ALA A 126 -7.21 -10.14 -20.10
CA ALA A 126 -8.03 -11.25 -19.62
C ALA A 126 -7.83 -11.44 -18.11
N PRO A 127 -8.87 -11.89 -17.36
CA PRO A 127 -8.80 -12.09 -15.91
C PRO A 127 -7.65 -13.02 -15.47
N GLU A 128 -7.33 -14.02 -16.26
CA GLU A 128 -6.28 -15.02 -16.02
C GLU A 128 -4.88 -14.57 -16.42
N THR A 129 -4.72 -13.34 -16.91
CA THR A 129 -3.41 -12.80 -17.31
C THR A 129 -2.45 -12.83 -16.12
N ARG A 130 -1.35 -13.56 -16.30
CA ARG A 130 -0.30 -13.73 -15.31
C ARG A 130 0.86 -12.77 -15.56
N TYR A 131 1.33 -12.17 -14.50
CA TYR A 131 2.55 -11.37 -14.44
C TYR A 131 3.55 -12.07 -13.52
N THR A 132 4.78 -12.30 -14.01
CA THR A 132 5.84 -12.98 -13.25
C THR A 132 6.98 -12.00 -12.99
N PHE A 133 7.39 -11.89 -11.73
CA PHE A 133 8.48 -11.03 -11.31
C PHE A 133 9.64 -11.88 -10.77
N ARG A 134 10.86 -11.58 -11.22
CA ARG A 134 12.07 -12.16 -10.62
C ARG A 134 12.28 -11.57 -9.23
N CYS A 135 12.72 -12.37 -8.28
CA CYS A 135 13.02 -11.94 -6.93
C CYS A 135 14.52 -12.07 -6.63
N PRO A 136 15.12 -11.10 -5.90
CA PRO A 136 16.54 -11.13 -5.56
C PRO A 136 16.77 -12.08 -4.39
N GLN A 137 16.66 -13.40 -4.61
CA GLN A 137 16.57 -14.43 -3.58
C GLN A 137 17.70 -14.38 -2.53
N ALA A 138 18.96 -14.20 -2.97
CA ALA A 138 20.09 -14.11 -2.06
C ALA A 138 19.98 -12.87 -1.15
N PHE A 139 19.70 -11.70 -1.74
CA PHE A 139 19.50 -10.46 -0.99
C PHE A 139 18.35 -10.58 -0.01
N ALA A 140 17.21 -11.16 -0.42
CA ALA A 140 16.05 -11.39 0.44
C ALA A 140 16.38 -12.27 1.66
N ARG A 141 17.12 -13.37 1.44
CA ARG A 141 17.56 -14.27 2.51
C ARG A 141 18.54 -13.60 3.47
N ASP A 142 19.48 -12.80 2.95
CA ASP A 142 20.43 -12.05 3.77
C ASP A 142 19.70 -11.02 4.63
N MET A 143 18.78 -10.24 4.03
CA MET A 143 17.96 -9.25 4.76
C MET A 143 17.11 -9.94 5.83
N ARG A 144 16.37 -11.00 5.50
CA ARG A 144 15.58 -11.77 6.45
C ARG A 144 16.44 -12.21 7.65
N ASN A 145 17.61 -12.82 7.38
CA ASN A 145 18.48 -13.31 8.44
C ASN A 145 19.02 -12.16 9.30
N ALA A 146 19.33 -11.02 8.71
CA ALA A 146 19.77 -9.83 9.46
C ALA A 146 18.64 -9.29 10.35
N LEU A 147 17.42 -9.19 9.85
CA LEU A 147 16.26 -8.73 10.60
C LEU A 147 15.94 -9.63 11.80
N ILE A 148 15.97 -10.96 11.60
CA ILE A 148 15.74 -11.94 12.69
C ILE A 148 16.83 -11.80 13.77
N ARG A 149 18.11 -11.65 13.39
CA ARG A 149 19.20 -11.43 14.35
C ARG A 149 19.09 -10.11 15.09
N ASP A 150 18.44 -9.12 14.47
CA ASP A 150 18.19 -7.80 15.05
C ASP A 150 16.87 -7.76 15.87
N GLY A 151 16.28 -8.92 16.16
CA GLY A 151 15.11 -9.08 17.03
C GLY A 151 13.76 -8.80 16.36
N VAL A 152 13.67 -8.86 15.01
CA VAL A 152 12.38 -8.77 14.32
C VAL A 152 11.73 -10.15 14.23
N ASP A 153 10.50 -10.28 14.77
CA ASP A 153 9.67 -11.48 14.61
C ASP A 153 9.12 -11.52 13.19
N LEU A 154 9.85 -12.15 12.28
CA LEU A 154 9.63 -12.13 10.85
C LEU A 154 9.34 -13.53 10.32
N ALA A 155 8.17 -13.72 9.73
CA ALA A 155 7.88 -14.90 8.93
C ALA A 155 8.59 -14.84 7.57
N SER A 156 8.76 -15.99 6.94
CA SER A 156 9.36 -16.11 5.61
C SER A 156 8.55 -17.03 4.73
N ALA A 157 8.20 -16.56 3.54
CA ALA A 157 7.55 -17.34 2.50
C ALA A 157 8.48 -17.47 1.28
N ASN A 158 8.61 -18.66 0.73
CA ASN A 158 9.32 -18.90 -0.53
C ASN A 158 8.39 -19.29 -1.68
N ALA A 159 7.11 -19.41 -1.38
CA ALA A 159 6.00 -19.55 -2.30
C ALA A 159 4.78 -18.89 -1.67
N LEU A 160 3.95 -18.25 -2.47
CA LEU A 160 2.62 -17.83 -2.04
C LEU A 160 1.66 -18.97 -2.27
N LYS A 161 0.67 -19.10 -1.39
CA LYS A 161 -0.44 -20.02 -1.63
C LYS A 161 -1.15 -19.51 -2.88
N GLY A 162 -0.98 -20.19 -3.99
CA GLY A 162 -1.54 -19.80 -5.29
C GLY A 162 -3.05 -20.02 -5.35
N TRP A 163 -3.77 -19.46 -4.36
CA TRP A 163 -5.20 -19.65 -4.24
C TRP A 163 -5.92 -19.12 -5.46
N GLU A 164 -5.64 -17.85 -5.80
CA GLU A 164 -6.32 -17.21 -6.91
C GLU A 164 -5.49 -16.06 -7.49
N TRP A 165 -4.63 -15.37 -6.71
CA TRP A 165 -4.06 -14.08 -7.10
C TRP A 165 -2.53 -13.98 -7.05
N GLY A 166 -1.84 -14.92 -6.41
CA GLY A 166 -0.39 -14.82 -6.20
C GLY A 166 -0.06 -13.62 -5.29
N LEU A 167 0.64 -12.62 -5.84
CA LEU A 167 0.88 -11.37 -5.12
C LEU A 167 -0.45 -10.71 -4.68
N PRO A 168 -0.56 -10.25 -3.41
CA PRO A 168 -1.71 -9.49 -2.94
C PRO A 168 -1.91 -8.22 -3.77
N HIS A 169 -3.14 -7.71 -3.78
CA HIS A 169 -3.45 -6.50 -4.53
C HIS A 169 -2.63 -5.29 -4.09
N ALA A 170 -2.26 -5.22 -2.82
CA ALA A 170 -1.38 -4.16 -2.31
C ALA A 170 0.01 -4.16 -2.94
N HIS A 171 0.43 -5.26 -3.53
CA HIS A 171 1.71 -5.37 -4.24
C HIS A 171 1.53 -5.29 -5.76
N ILE A 172 0.61 -6.10 -6.32
CA ILE A 172 0.49 -6.20 -7.77
C ILE A 172 -0.14 -4.94 -8.41
N ASN A 173 -1.12 -4.28 -7.75
CA ASN A 173 -1.79 -3.14 -8.36
C ASN A 173 -0.86 -1.96 -8.65
N PRO A 174 0.01 -1.50 -7.72
CA PRO A 174 1.00 -0.48 -8.06
C PRO A 174 1.98 -0.92 -9.16
N LEU A 175 2.38 -2.20 -9.16
CA LEU A 175 3.31 -2.72 -10.16
C LEU A 175 2.74 -2.66 -11.58
N MET A 176 1.41 -2.75 -11.74
CA MET A 176 0.77 -2.58 -13.05
C MET A 176 1.02 -1.19 -13.67
N PHE A 177 1.27 -0.19 -12.84
CA PHE A 177 1.63 1.17 -13.29
C PHE A 177 3.15 1.37 -13.30
N LEU A 178 3.86 0.87 -12.29
CA LEU A 178 5.28 1.15 -12.08
C LEU A 178 6.19 0.30 -12.96
N ASP A 179 5.96 -1.02 -13.01
CA ASP A 179 6.84 -1.97 -13.71
C ASP A 179 6.09 -3.26 -14.12
N PRO A 180 5.06 -3.16 -14.98
CA PRO A 180 4.29 -4.35 -15.40
C PRO A 180 5.12 -5.35 -16.19
N GLU A 181 6.23 -4.93 -16.78
CA GLU A 181 7.16 -5.79 -17.53
C GLU A 181 8.10 -6.58 -16.61
N GLY A 182 8.14 -6.30 -15.30
CA GLY A 182 9.01 -6.97 -14.34
C GLY A 182 10.50 -6.79 -14.64
N ARG A 183 10.91 -5.57 -15.04
CA ARG A 183 12.30 -5.25 -15.40
C ARG A 183 13.22 -5.34 -14.21
N PHE A 184 12.72 -4.91 -13.04
CA PHE A 184 13.52 -4.84 -11.82
C PHE A 184 13.23 -6.01 -10.90
N PRO A 185 14.24 -6.57 -10.19
CA PRO A 185 14.03 -7.62 -9.20
C PRO A 185 13.14 -7.12 -8.05
N LEU A 186 12.05 -7.84 -7.77
CA LEU A 186 11.02 -7.49 -6.81
C LEU A 186 11.25 -8.20 -5.47
N LEU A 187 11.23 -7.47 -4.37
CA LEU A 187 11.25 -7.99 -3.01
C LEU A 187 9.93 -7.62 -2.29
N PRO A 188 8.95 -8.53 -2.23
CA PRO A 188 7.71 -8.30 -1.49
C PRO A 188 7.92 -8.42 0.01
N PHE A 189 7.38 -7.44 0.75
CA PHE A 189 7.28 -7.46 2.20
C PHE A 189 5.83 -7.23 2.63
N PHE A 190 5.28 -8.13 3.43
CA PHE A 190 3.88 -8.18 3.81
C PHE A 190 3.69 -7.73 5.24
N VAL A 191 2.64 -6.95 5.49
CA VAL A 191 2.26 -6.42 6.80
C VAL A 191 0.83 -6.81 7.12
N ASN A 192 0.55 -7.25 8.34
CA ASN A 192 -0.82 -7.45 8.82
C ASN A 192 -1.39 -6.10 9.31
N CYS A 193 -1.87 -5.27 8.39
CA CYS A 193 -2.40 -3.94 8.70
C CYS A 193 -3.80 -3.97 9.32
N TYR A 194 -4.61 -4.99 9.02
CA TYR A 194 -6.01 -5.02 9.45
C TYR A 194 -6.19 -5.59 10.85
N GLY A 195 -5.42 -6.62 11.23
CA GLY A 195 -5.51 -7.20 12.56
C GLY A 195 -6.94 -7.61 12.90
N GLU A 196 -7.41 -7.24 14.09
CA GLU A 196 -8.74 -7.58 14.63
C GLU A 196 -9.90 -7.08 13.77
N GLU A 197 -9.71 -6.08 12.91
CA GLU A 197 -10.73 -5.60 11.98
C GLU A 197 -11.13 -6.65 10.94
N ALA A 198 -10.25 -7.60 10.66
CA ALA A 198 -10.53 -8.70 9.75
C ALA A 198 -11.44 -9.79 10.39
N GLY A 199 -11.65 -9.74 11.71
CA GLY A 199 -12.53 -10.63 12.45
C GLY A 199 -11.97 -11.05 13.81
N PRO A 200 -12.81 -11.66 14.68
CA PRO A 200 -12.46 -11.94 16.07
C PRO A 200 -11.33 -12.97 16.24
N ASP A 201 -11.04 -13.75 15.22
CA ASP A 201 -9.99 -14.77 15.23
C ASP A 201 -8.64 -14.22 14.71
N TYR A 202 -8.57 -12.93 14.35
CA TYR A 202 -7.37 -12.31 13.84
C TYR A 202 -6.57 -11.65 14.99
N PRO A 203 -5.24 -11.79 15.00
CA PRO A 203 -4.40 -11.17 16.03
C PRO A 203 -4.37 -9.64 15.83
N PRO A 204 -4.06 -8.87 16.89
CA PRO A 204 -3.84 -7.45 16.76
C PRO A 204 -2.81 -7.11 15.68
N ARG A 205 -3.02 -5.99 14.98
CA ARG A 205 -2.03 -5.46 14.06
C ARG A 205 -0.76 -5.02 14.79
N PRO A 206 0.41 -4.97 14.13
CA PRO A 206 1.60 -4.38 14.71
C PRO A 206 1.37 -2.89 14.99
N THR A 207 1.98 -2.38 16.07
CA THR A 207 1.88 -0.96 16.41
C THR A 207 2.67 -0.10 15.44
N PRO A 208 2.33 1.21 15.26
CA PRO A 208 3.11 2.15 14.46
C PRO A 208 4.60 2.18 14.86
N ARG A 209 4.89 2.20 16.16
CA ARG A 209 6.27 2.11 16.67
C ARG A 209 6.98 0.85 16.20
N ARG A 210 6.33 -0.31 16.30
CA ARG A 210 6.92 -1.58 15.86
C ARG A 210 7.19 -1.58 14.35
N CYS A 211 6.29 -1.05 13.55
CA CYS A 211 6.48 -0.88 12.12
C CYS A 211 7.70 0.00 11.81
N TYR A 212 7.85 1.14 12.49
CA TYR A 212 8.99 2.03 12.33
C TYR A 212 10.31 1.35 12.73
N GLU A 213 10.33 0.58 13.83
CA GLU A 213 11.48 -0.20 14.28
C GLU A 213 11.91 -1.25 13.25
N VAL A 214 10.94 -1.94 12.62
CA VAL A 214 11.21 -2.87 11.51
C VAL A 214 11.86 -2.16 10.34
N GLY A 215 11.35 -0.99 9.94
CA GLY A 215 11.97 -0.15 8.92
C GLY A 215 13.40 0.26 9.28
N ARG A 216 13.64 0.64 10.52
CA ARG A 216 14.99 0.95 11.00
C ARG A 216 15.92 -0.26 10.98
N ALA A 217 15.44 -1.45 11.27
CA ALA A 217 16.22 -2.68 11.16
C ALA A 217 16.60 -2.95 9.69
N MET A 218 15.66 -2.77 8.76
CA MET A 218 15.95 -2.83 7.32
C MET A 218 17.01 -1.81 6.91
N ARG A 219 16.92 -0.57 7.38
CA ARG A 219 17.91 0.47 7.11
C ARG A 219 19.31 0.07 7.59
N ARG A 220 19.44 -0.54 8.78
CA ARG A 220 20.74 -1.04 9.28
C ARG A 220 21.33 -2.09 8.35
N PHE A 221 20.53 -3.04 7.86
CA PHE A 221 20.97 -4.00 6.85
C PHE A 221 21.40 -3.30 5.56
N LEU A 222 20.59 -2.40 5.01
CA LEU A 222 20.88 -1.66 3.78
C LEU A 222 22.15 -0.82 3.88
N ALA A 223 22.49 -0.34 5.08
CA ALA A 223 23.75 0.38 5.31
C ALA A 223 25.01 -0.48 5.07
N THR A 224 24.87 -1.81 5.07
CA THR A 224 25.95 -2.76 4.80
C THR A 224 26.01 -3.21 3.33
N ARG A 225 25.11 -2.70 2.48
CA ARG A 225 24.93 -3.12 1.08
C ARG A 225 25.39 -2.03 0.12
N SER A 226 25.55 -2.39 -1.15
CA SER A 226 25.93 -1.47 -2.22
C SER A 226 24.89 -1.35 -3.34
N GLU A 227 23.82 -2.13 -3.24
CA GLU A 227 22.73 -2.14 -4.23
C GLU A 227 21.94 -0.83 -4.21
N ARG A 228 21.36 -0.48 -5.34
CA ARG A 228 20.38 0.58 -5.49
C ARG A 228 19.00 0.01 -5.17
N VAL A 229 18.36 0.47 -4.09
CA VAL A 229 17.10 -0.10 -3.59
C VAL A 229 15.99 0.94 -3.66
N ALA A 230 15.01 0.69 -4.53
CA ALA A 230 13.77 1.46 -4.52
C ALA A 230 12.83 0.90 -3.43
N VAL A 231 12.38 1.74 -2.52
CA VAL A 231 11.46 1.42 -1.42
C VAL A 231 10.09 1.94 -1.80
N VAL A 232 9.14 1.03 -2.04
CA VAL A 232 7.75 1.38 -2.38
C VAL A 232 6.85 1.18 -1.18
N ALA A 233 6.28 2.26 -0.64
CA ALA A 233 5.23 2.24 0.38
C ALA A 233 3.87 2.20 -0.32
N SER A 234 3.20 1.07 -0.22
CA SER A 234 1.96 0.82 -0.95
C SER A 234 0.76 0.85 -0.01
N SER A 235 0.04 1.97 0.02
CA SER A 235 -1.29 2.09 0.65
C SER A 235 -1.99 3.39 0.33
N SER A 236 -3.32 3.40 0.42
CA SER A 236 -4.08 4.61 0.76
C SER A 236 -3.95 4.87 2.27
N TRP A 237 -4.41 6.02 2.73
CA TRP A 237 -4.40 6.36 4.17
C TRP A 237 -5.78 6.12 4.78
N SER A 238 -6.47 7.12 5.34
CA SER A 238 -7.78 6.83 5.92
C SER A 238 -8.75 6.25 4.89
N HIS A 239 -9.44 5.18 5.30
CA HIS A 239 -10.53 4.57 4.54
C HIS A 239 -11.85 4.89 5.21
N SER A 240 -12.82 5.42 4.47
CA SER A 240 -14.11 5.82 5.04
C SER A 240 -14.81 4.68 5.80
N PHE A 241 -14.76 3.46 5.24
CA PHE A 241 -15.38 2.27 5.81
C PHE A 241 -14.63 1.66 7.00
N LEU A 242 -13.49 2.23 7.38
CA LEU A 242 -12.68 1.87 8.54
C LEU A 242 -12.52 3.02 9.54
N ALA A 243 -12.96 4.23 9.20
CA ALA A 243 -12.84 5.40 10.07
C ALA A 243 -13.96 5.41 11.15
N HIS A 244 -13.69 4.74 12.27
CA HIS A 244 -14.66 4.57 13.36
C HIS A 244 -15.10 5.90 13.97
N LYS A 245 -14.23 6.89 14.03
CA LYS A 245 -14.52 8.27 14.43
C LYS A 245 -15.72 8.88 13.66
N PHE A 246 -15.92 8.46 12.41
CA PHE A 246 -17.02 8.89 11.55
C PHE A 246 -18.06 7.78 11.29
N GLN A 247 -18.15 6.80 12.18
CA GLN A 247 -19.09 5.69 12.06
C GLN A 247 -18.94 4.95 10.70
N CYS A 248 -17.71 4.86 10.20
CA CYS A 248 -17.36 4.23 8.92
C CYS A 248 -18.04 4.88 7.69
N CYS A 249 -18.34 6.18 7.74
CA CYS A 249 -19.04 6.89 6.67
C CYS A 249 -18.20 7.92 5.92
N ALA A 250 -17.06 8.36 6.47
CA ALA A 250 -16.23 9.42 5.88
C ALA A 250 -14.74 9.15 6.12
N ILE A 251 -13.89 9.68 5.23
CA ILE A 251 -12.43 9.72 5.42
C ILE A 251 -12.05 10.75 6.49
N ASP A 252 -10.94 10.55 7.20
CA ASP A 252 -10.46 11.47 8.25
C ASP A 252 -9.48 12.50 7.69
N LEU A 253 -9.99 13.49 6.97
CA LEU A 253 -9.19 14.53 6.34
C LEU A 253 -8.30 15.31 7.33
N GLU A 254 -8.73 15.50 8.56
CA GLU A 254 -7.97 16.25 9.57
C GLU A 254 -6.69 15.48 9.94
N THR A 255 -6.85 14.19 10.25
CA THR A 255 -5.73 13.30 10.59
C THR A 255 -4.80 13.14 9.39
N ASP A 256 -5.34 12.89 8.21
CA ASP A 256 -4.54 12.71 6.99
C ASP A 256 -3.72 13.94 6.63
N ARG A 257 -4.31 15.13 6.67
CA ARG A 257 -3.60 16.39 6.39
C ARG A 257 -2.47 16.65 7.39
N ARG A 258 -2.71 16.36 8.68
CA ARG A 258 -1.69 16.43 9.73
C ARG A 258 -0.53 15.47 9.43
N ASN A 259 -0.84 14.22 9.11
CA ASN A 259 0.14 13.18 8.80
C ASN A 259 0.92 13.51 7.51
N LEU A 260 0.24 14.04 6.49
CA LEU A 260 0.84 14.50 5.25
C LEU A 260 1.88 15.61 5.48
N GLU A 261 1.57 16.57 6.34
CA GLU A 261 2.51 17.65 6.66
C GLU A 261 3.76 17.13 7.37
N LEU A 262 3.63 16.13 8.25
CA LEU A 262 4.79 15.47 8.87
C LEU A 262 5.69 14.80 7.82
N VAL A 263 5.10 14.11 6.85
CA VAL A 263 5.84 13.47 5.74
C VAL A 263 6.50 14.53 4.85
N ARG A 264 5.77 15.58 4.47
CA ARG A 264 6.26 16.68 3.65
C ARG A 264 7.46 17.40 4.29
N CYS A 265 7.41 17.62 5.60
CA CYS A 265 8.46 18.33 6.35
C CYS A 265 9.63 17.44 6.81
N GLY A 266 9.64 16.14 6.43
CA GLY A 266 10.70 15.22 6.87
C GLY A 266 10.64 14.89 8.36
N LYS A 267 9.45 14.79 8.92
CA LYS A 267 9.18 14.41 10.32
C LYS A 267 8.41 13.08 10.41
N GLY A 268 8.67 12.19 9.44
CA GLY A 268 7.96 10.91 9.33
C GLY A 268 8.10 10.01 10.56
N SER A 269 9.21 10.13 11.30
CA SER A 269 9.39 9.40 12.57
C SER A 269 8.32 9.70 13.62
N THR A 270 7.67 10.87 13.56
CA THR A 270 6.58 11.24 14.47
C THR A 270 5.37 10.32 14.29
N LEU A 271 5.15 9.76 13.09
CA LEU A 271 4.06 8.79 12.84
C LEU A 271 4.23 7.48 13.63
N ALA A 272 5.44 7.18 14.10
CA ALA A 272 5.68 6.03 14.98
C ALA A 272 5.08 6.21 16.38
N GLU A 273 4.75 7.44 16.77
CA GLU A 273 4.15 7.76 18.07
C GLU A 273 2.61 7.65 18.06
N LEU A 274 2.00 7.46 16.90
CA LEU A 274 0.55 7.21 16.81
C LEU A 274 0.21 5.97 17.63
N SER A 275 -0.87 6.05 18.40
CA SER A 275 -1.40 4.92 19.14
C SER A 275 -2.18 3.96 18.21
N PRO A 276 -2.32 2.68 18.57
CA PRO A 276 -3.23 1.77 17.88
C PRO A 276 -4.66 2.28 17.80
N GLU A 277 -5.12 3.02 18.83
CA GLU A 277 -6.45 3.61 18.87
C GLU A 277 -6.59 4.76 17.84
N GLU A 278 -5.60 5.63 17.69
CA GLU A 278 -5.63 6.67 16.65
C GLU A 278 -5.75 6.05 15.26
N ILE A 279 -4.98 5.00 14.96
CA ILE A 279 -5.06 4.25 13.68
C ILE A 279 -6.47 3.66 13.48
N HIS A 280 -7.07 3.10 14.54
CA HIS A 280 -8.41 2.53 14.50
C HIS A 280 -9.48 3.60 14.26
N GLN A 281 -9.40 4.71 14.97
CA GLN A 281 -10.39 5.78 14.86
C GLN A 281 -10.34 6.52 13.53
N SER A 282 -9.14 6.73 12.98
CA SER A 282 -8.95 7.43 11.70
C SER A 282 -9.20 6.56 10.47
N GLY A 283 -9.12 5.22 10.61
CA GLY A 283 -9.17 4.29 9.48
C GLY A 283 -7.86 4.18 8.70
N ASP A 284 -6.73 4.62 9.29
CA ASP A 284 -5.38 4.66 8.71
C ASP A 284 -4.63 3.32 8.84
N HIS A 285 -5.33 2.20 8.78
CA HIS A 285 -4.75 0.88 9.03
C HIS A 285 -3.55 0.59 8.14
N GLU A 286 -3.63 0.94 6.87
CA GLU A 286 -2.59 0.68 5.88
C GLU A 286 -1.44 1.72 5.92
N LEU A 287 -1.57 2.82 6.66
CA LEU A 287 -0.48 3.77 6.92
C LEU A 287 0.74 3.08 7.57
N LEU A 288 0.54 1.93 8.20
CA LEU A 288 1.62 1.10 8.75
C LEU A 288 2.66 0.71 7.69
N ASN A 289 2.25 0.53 6.42
CA ASN A 289 3.15 0.28 5.30
C ASN A 289 4.11 1.48 5.08
N TRP A 290 3.56 2.70 5.12
CA TRP A 290 4.36 3.92 5.00
C TRP A 290 5.28 4.11 6.19
N ILE A 291 4.82 3.81 7.40
CA ILE A 291 5.63 3.94 8.62
C ILE A 291 6.86 3.03 8.57
N ILE A 292 6.76 1.83 8.00
CA ILE A 292 7.93 0.97 7.76
C ILE A 292 8.88 1.63 6.75
N ALA A 293 8.35 2.12 5.63
CA ALA A 293 9.16 2.80 4.62
C ALA A 293 9.87 4.04 5.18
N LEU A 294 9.18 4.85 6.00
CA LEU A 294 9.78 6.00 6.68
C LEU A 294 10.89 5.58 7.66
N GLY A 295 10.76 4.42 8.31
CA GLY A 295 11.85 3.84 9.11
C GLY A 295 13.10 3.51 8.29
N ILE A 296 12.94 3.12 7.01
CA ILE A 296 14.03 2.88 6.06
C ILE A 296 14.61 4.21 5.57
N LEU A 297 13.77 5.11 5.07
CA LEU A 297 14.16 6.36 4.42
C LEU A 297 14.69 7.40 5.42
N GLY A 298 14.17 7.38 6.67
CA GLY A 298 14.47 8.34 7.72
C GLY A 298 13.71 9.65 7.54
N ASP A 299 14.04 10.62 8.42
CA ASP A 299 13.40 11.93 8.42
C ASP A 299 13.96 12.80 7.29
N ARG A 300 13.43 12.56 6.10
CA ARG A 300 13.70 13.31 4.88
C ARG A 300 12.40 13.92 4.36
N PRO A 301 12.41 15.18 3.90
CA PRO A 301 11.26 15.77 3.23
C PRO A 301 10.85 14.92 2.01
N ALA A 302 9.55 14.71 1.86
CA ALA A 302 8.99 14.11 0.66
C ALA A 302 8.61 15.19 -0.35
N GLU A 303 8.87 14.95 -1.61
CA GLU A 303 8.18 15.61 -2.70
C GLU A 303 6.77 14.99 -2.81
N ILE A 304 5.73 15.79 -2.61
CA ILE A 304 4.35 15.34 -2.77
C ILE A 304 3.95 15.54 -4.22
N VAL A 305 3.79 14.44 -4.94
CA VAL A 305 3.45 14.43 -6.38
C VAL A 305 1.97 14.67 -6.58
N ASP A 306 1.11 14.03 -5.76
CA ASP A 306 -0.34 14.20 -5.84
C ASP A 306 -1.00 13.89 -4.49
N VAL A 307 -2.12 14.55 -4.22
CA VAL A 307 -3.00 14.28 -3.06
C VAL A 307 -4.44 14.25 -3.53
N ARG A 308 -5.17 13.19 -3.15
CA ARG A 308 -6.60 13.06 -3.45
C ARG A 308 -7.39 12.94 -2.15
N GLU A 309 -8.22 13.95 -1.89
CA GLU A 309 -9.10 14.08 -0.73
C GLU A 309 -10.56 13.74 -1.09
N SER A 310 -10.75 12.97 -2.15
CA SER A 310 -12.08 12.70 -2.70
C SER A 310 -12.84 11.67 -1.87
N HIS A 311 -14.04 12.02 -1.44
CA HIS A 311 -14.94 11.10 -0.72
C HIS A 311 -15.51 10.01 -1.65
N THR A 312 -15.60 10.26 -2.96
CA THR A 312 -16.01 9.23 -3.93
C THR A 312 -14.99 8.10 -4.03
N GLN A 313 -13.72 8.37 -3.70
CA GLN A 313 -12.65 7.37 -3.67
C GLN A 313 -12.68 6.50 -2.40
N LEU A 314 -13.44 6.90 -1.38
CA LEU A 314 -13.56 6.24 -0.07
C LEU A 314 -12.24 6.10 0.70
N ALA A 315 -11.19 6.77 0.25
CA ALA A 315 -9.88 6.76 0.87
C ALA A 315 -9.10 8.03 0.54
N PHE A 316 -8.31 8.50 1.49
CA PHE A 316 -7.33 9.55 1.26
C PHE A 316 -6.10 8.95 0.55
N ARG A 317 -5.66 9.57 -0.54
CA ARG A 317 -4.55 9.07 -1.33
C ARG A 317 -3.42 10.07 -1.43
N VAL A 318 -2.22 9.60 -1.21
CA VAL A 318 -0.98 10.37 -1.36
C VAL A 318 -0.06 9.65 -2.34
N THR A 319 0.54 10.42 -3.24
CA THR A 319 1.66 9.98 -4.07
C THR A 319 2.86 10.85 -3.75
N ALA A 320 3.98 10.21 -3.41
CA ALA A 320 5.16 10.91 -2.93
C ALA A 320 6.47 10.28 -3.41
N LEU A 321 7.52 11.09 -3.45
CA LEU A 321 8.90 10.72 -3.80
C LEU A 321 9.88 11.17 -2.70
N TRP A 322 10.92 10.36 -2.50
CA TRP A 322 12.10 10.70 -1.69
C TRP A 322 13.37 10.40 -2.48
N ASP A 323 14.13 11.43 -2.80
CA ASP A 323 15.50 11.30 -3.29
C ASP A 323 16.45 11.17 -2.10
N CYS A 324 17.16 10.01 -1.96
CA CYS A 324 17.93 9.68 -0.76
C CYS A 324 19.42 9.40 -1.07
#